data_aa08a7cc3ac627070c2e3a3d4e791d40
#
_entry.id   aa08a7cc3ac627070c2e3a3d4e791d40
#
_cell.length_a   1.000
_cell.length_b   1.000
_cell.length_c   1.000
_cell.angle_alpha   90.00
_cell.angle_beta   90.00
_cell.angle_gamma   90.00
#
_symmetry.space_group_name_H-M   'P 1'
#
loop_
_entity.id
_entity.type
_entity.pdbx_description
1 polymer ?
#
loop_
_entity_poly.entity_id
_entity_poly.type
_entity_poly.pdbx_seq_one_letter_code
_entity_poly.pdbx_strand_id
1 'polypeptide(L)'
;MKKNIFRIFSLSMILCGFSACLIACGGDSPDSPDDSNKKPDTPATERGIAEIADDLWATSCTASDENRMKLIGEVQKYADKCSKADYDTYYKESSSAKAAEMEEGTILHYYRKALDRVAKEVEQTVVPQGKVALWHLYNMGYVVKTPSHCFGIDLKHKEAARLVPHIEFLCITHQHSDHYSDEMNAAMKAAGKPVYSNFIENEYRIAGKKTIKPADGLEMVVGLADHSAELKNFCVTYQIDCGADTGNKVIYHIGDTYNASQLSKTKDVDIFIPHGGINMNFTTALNRVNPKVTLISHINELGHAVDNYRWPYSKAFERVSQLEPRVAYVPVWGEKIEF
;
A
#
# COMPACT_ATOMS: atom_id res chain seq x y z
N MET A 1 21.50 -46.15 -7.85
CA MET A 1 22.82 -45.49 -7.73
C MET A 1 22.91 -44.36 -8.74
N LYS A 2 22.80 -43.10 -8.30
CA LYS A 2 23.37 -41.92 -8.95
C LYS A 2 23.34 -40.81 -7.89
N LYS A 3 24.52 -40.22 -7.65
CA LYS A 3 24.87 -39.37 -6.51
C LYS A 3 24.35 -37.95 -6.67
N ASN A 4 23.79 -37.42 -5.58
CA ASN A 4 23.50 -36.01 -5.37
C ASN A 4 24.79 -35.21 -5.21
N ILE A 5 24.90 -34.10 -5.92
CA ILE A 5 25.96 -33.09 -5.71
C ILE A 5 25.28 -31.88 -5.12
N PHE A 6 25.46 -31.70 -3.81
CA PHE A 6 25.17 -30.45 -3.11
C PHE A 6 26.28 -29.44 -3.46
N ARG A 7 25.91 -28.28 -4.00
CA ARG A 7 26.78 -27.09 -4.05
C ARG A 7 26.37 -26.16 -2.93
N ILE A 8 27.22 -26.12 -1.91
CA ILE A 8 27.20 -25.14 -0.82
C ILE A 8 27.82 -23.87 -1.34
N PHE A 9 27.08 -22.75 -1.40
CA PHE A 9 27.65 -21.41 -1.56
C PHE A 9 27.93 -20.83 -0.19
N SER A 10 29.21 -20.64 0.07
CA SER A 10 29.78 -20.04 1.28
C SER A 10 29.60 -18.53 1.23
N LEU A 11 28.94 -17.96 2.23
CA LEU A 11 28.78 -16.53 2.44
C LEU A 11 30.01 -16.03 3.21
N SER A 12 30.88 -15.25 2.56
CA SER A 12 32.05 -14.64 3.20
C SER A 12 31.63 -13.39 3.96
N MET A 13 31.65 -13.46 5.29
CA MET A 13 31.63 -12.28 6.17
C MET A 13 32.97 -11.56 6.06
N ILE A 14 32.95 -10.28 5.66
CA ILE A 14 34.08 -9.37 5.82
C ILE A 14 33.94 -8.68 7.16
N LEU A 15 34.75 -9.10 8.13
CA LEU A 15 34.99 -8.38 9.38
C LEU A 15 36.02 -7.27 9.10
N CYS A 16 35.63 -6.01 9.21
CA CYS A 16 36.59 -4.89 9.32
C CYS A 16 37.03 -4.77 10.77
N GLY A 17 38.26 -5.23 11.04
CA GLY A 17 38.94 -5.03 12.31
C GLY A 17 39.52 -3.64 12.43
N PHE A 18 39.23 -2.97 13.53
CA PHE A 18 39.95 -1.78 13.98
C PHE A 18 41.36 -2.17 14.41
N SER A 19 42.35 -1.54 13.80
CA SER A 19 43.75 -1.58 14.31
C SER A 19 44.18 -0.18 14.64
N ALA A 20 44.39 0.05 15.93
CA ALA A 20 45.06 1.25 16.44
C ALA A 20 46.54 1.08 16.28
N CYS A 21 47.25 2.05 15.70
CA CYS A 21 48.69 2.16 15.77
C CYS A 21 49.11 3.54 16.29
N LEU A 22 49.94 3.45 17.34
CA LEU A 22 50.56 4.54 18.04
C LEU A 22 51.80 5.09 17.28
N ILE A 23 51.90 6.36 17.31
CA ILE A 23 52.99 7.34 17.28
C ILE A 23 54.44 6.82 17.17
N ALA A 24 55.19 7.37 16.20
CA ALA A 24 56.59 7.73 16.38
C ALA A 24 56.96 8.91 15.48
N CYS A 25 57.70 9.87 16.07
CA CYS A 25 58.16 11.15 15.52
C CYS A 25 59.29 11.05 14.51
N GLY A 26 59.39 12.06 13.62
CA GLY A 26 60.66 12.63 13.23
C GLY A 26 60.94 12.69 11.72
N GLY A 27 61.15 13.93 11.19
CA GLY A 27 61.84 14.14 9.92
C GLY A 27 61.28 15.24 9.04
N ASP A 28 61.85 16.43 9.16
CA ASP A 28 61.65 17.59 8.27
C ASP A 28 62.00 17.30 6.81
N SER A 29 61.24 17.85 5.87
CA SER A 29 61.67 18.58 4.67
C SER A 29 60.48 18.84 3.68
N PRO A 30 60.60 19.77 2.72
CA PRO A 30 59.69 20.88 2.56
C PRO A 30 58.82 20.82 1.28
N ASP A 31 57.85 21.73 1.28
CA ASP A 31 57.12 22.27 0.13
C ASP A 31 56.36 21.31 -0.82
N SER A 32 55.08 21.23 -0.57
CA SER A 32 54.10 20.97 -1.60
C SER A 32 52.94 21.98 -1.50
N PRO A 33 52.35 22.44 -2.62
CA PRO A 33 51.48 23.59 -2.64
C PRO A 33 50.17 23.35 -1.89
N ASP A 34 49.77 24.38 -1.18
CA ASP A 34 48.52 24.58 -0.47
C ASP A 34 47.32 24.33 -1.38
N ASP A 35 46.69 23.16 -1.25
CA ASP A 35 45.41 22.84 -1.88
C ASP A 35 44.26 23.16 -0.90
N SER A 36 44.22 24.42 -0.46
CA SER A 36 43.21 24.98 0.45
C SER A 36 41.92 25.37 -0.25
N ASN A 37 41.50 24.61 -1.29
CA ASN A 37 40.25 24.90 -2.00
C ASN A 37 39.26 23.70 -1.97
N LYS A 38 39.15 22.98 -0.84
CA LYS A 38 37.98 22.20 -0.56
C LYS A 38 36.88 23.16 -0.11
N LYS A 39 36.05 23.57 -1.10
CA LYS A 39 34.75 24.17 -0.84
C LYS A 39 34.04 23.28 0.19
N PRO A 40 33.53 23.80 1.32
CA PRO A 40 32.76 22.99 2.24
C PRO A 40 31.59 22.41 1.45
N ASP A 41 31.39 21.08 1.52
CA ASP A 41 30.23 20.42 0.99
C ASP A 41 29.02 21.13 1.59
N THR A 42 28.31 21.91 0.78
CA THR A 42 27.05 22.50 1.16
C THR A 42 26.15 21.31 1.49
N PRO A 43 25.56 21.22 2.70
CA PRO A 43 24.63 20.14 3.01
C PRO A 43 23.60 20.06 1.88
N ALA A 44 23.45 18.90 1.26
CA ALA A 44 22.46 18.71 0.22
C ALA A 44 21.12 19.14 0.81
N THR A 45 20.50 20.16 0.23
CA THR A 45 19.19 20.65 0.66
C THR A 45 18.24 19.45 0.66
N GLU A 46 17.65 19.15 1.80
CA GLU A 46 16.67 18.02 1.91
C GLU A 46 15.57 18.26 0.89
N ARG A 47 15.35 17.30 0.00
CA ARG A 47 14.35 17.40 -1.07
C ARG A 47 12.95 17.47 -0.45
N GLY A 48 12.09 18.33 -1.00
CA GLY A 48 10.72 18.45 -0.53
C GLY A 48 9.89 17.19 -0.83
N ILE A 49 9.00 16.82 0.09
CA ILE A 49 8.14 15.62 -0.05
C ILE A 49 7.27 15.67 -1.32
N ALA A 50 6.89 16.85 -1.78
CA ALA A 50 6.11 17.02 -3.01
C ALA A 50 6.89 16.57 -4.25
N GLU A 51 8.16 16.94 -4.35
CA GLU A 51 9.07 16.57 -5.44
C GLU A 51 9.39 15.07 -5.39
N ILE A 52 9.67 14.55 -4.17
CA ILE A 52 9.90 13.11 -3.98
C ILE A 52 8.69 12.30 -4.44
N ALA A 53 7.48 12.74 -4.14
CA ALA A 53 6.23 12.09 -4.56
C ALA A 53 6.10 12.05 -6.09
N ASP A 54 6.36 13.16 -6.78
CA ASP A 54 6.28 13.24 -8.24
C ASP A 54 7.29 12.30 -8.92
N ASP A 55 8.54 12.30 -8.44
CA ASP A 55 9.57 11.41 -8.96
C ASP A 55 9.24 9.93 -8.66
N LEU A 56 8.69 9.64 -7.48
CA LEU A 56 8.29 8.28 -7.12
C LEU A 56 7.17 7.78 -8.04
N TRP A 57 6.19 8.60 -8.37
CA TRP A 57 5.13 8.26 -9.31
C TRP A 57 5.58 8.18 -10.77
N ALA A 58 6.75 8.73 -11.11
CA ALA A 58 7.37 8.51 -12.41
C ALA A 58 8.04 7.13 -12.54
N THR A 59 8.20 6.41 -11.41
CA THR A 59 8.64 5.01 -11.38
C THR A 59 7.44 4.04 -11.39
N SER A 60 7.68 2.72 -11.42
CA SER A 60 6.62 1.71 -11.35
C SER A 60 6.92 0.67 -10.27
N CYS A 61 5.90 0.24 -9.53
CA CYS A 61 6.04 -0.84 -8.55
C CYS A 61 6.36 -2.21 -9.20
N THR A 62 6.15 -2.34 -10.50
CA THR A 62 6.44 -3.57 -11.24
C THR A 62 7.88 -3.63 -11.77
N ALA A 63 8.65 -2.55 -11.62
CA ALA A 63 10.05 -2.46 -12.02
C ALA A 63 10.98 -2.60 -10.80
N SER A 64 12.07 -3.37 -10.96
CA SER A 64 13.18 -3.36 -10.02
C SER A 64 14.06 -2.14 -10.35
N ASP A 65 13.99 -1.11 -9.52
CA ASP A 65 14.64 0.19 -9.75
C ASP A 65 15.25 0.71 -8.45
N GLU A 66 16.58 0.86 -8.42
CA GLU A 66 17.30 1.39 -7.26
C GLU A 66 16.86 2.81 -6.91
N ASN A 67 16.54 3.63 -7.94
CA ASN A 67 16.06 4.99 -7.72
C ASN A 67 14.70 4.97 -7.00
N ARG A 68 13.79 4.07 -7.40
CA ARG A 68 12.51 3.88 -6.70
C ARG A 68 12.73 3.53 -5.22
N MET A 69 13.65 2.60 -4.93
CA MET A 69 13.95 2.19 -3.55
C MET A 69 14.52 3.34 -2.72
N LYS A 70 15.36 4.19 -3.31
CA LYS A 70 15.86 5.40 -2.67
C LYS A 70 14.75 6.39 -2.35
N LEU A 71 13.87 6.68 -3.33
CA LEU A 71 12.72 7.59 -3.16
C LEU A 71 11.75 7.09 -2.07
N ILE A 72 11.47 5.78 -2.04
CA ILE A 72 10.66 5.15 -0.99
C ILE A 72 11.33 5.32 0.39
N GLY A 73 12.66 5.20 0.47
CA GLY A 73 13.40 5.46 1.70
C GLY A 73 13.32 6.93 2.15
N GLU A 74 13.25 7.87 1.21
CA GLU A 74 13.03 9.29 1.51
C GLU A 74 11.59 9.52 2.03
N VAL A 75 10.58 8.94 1.38
CA VAL A 75 9.17 8.98 1.86
C VAL A 75 9.06 8.39 3.27
N GLN A 76 9.74 7.26 3.54
CA GLN A 76 9.72 6.63 4.87
C GLN A 76 10.21 7.58 5.97
N LYS A 77 11.29 8.35 5.71
CA LYS A 77 11.80 9.32 6.68
C LYS A 77 10.77 10.41 7.03
N TYR A 78 9.96 10.84 6.06
CA TYR A 78 8.86 11.77 6.32
C TYR A 78 7.73 11.10 7.10
N ALA A 79 7.39 9.86 6.79
CA ALA A 79 6.36 9.11 7.51
C ALA A 79 6.74 8.87 8.97
N ASP A 80 8.02 8.58 9.25
CA ASP A 80 8.53 8.34 10.61
C ASP A 80 8.53 9.61 11.48
N LYS A 81 8.60 10.80 10.87
CA LYS A 81 8.50 12.08 11.58
C LYS A 81 7.05 12.44 11.97
N CYS A 82 6.04 11.85 11.34
CA CYS A 82 4.62 12.13 11.63
C CYS A 82 4.13 11.22 12.75
N SER A 83 3.78 11.80 13.89
CA SER A 83 3.17 11.04 14.98
C SER A 83 1.70 10.69 14.65
N LYS A 84 1.16 9.67 15.36
CA LYS A 84 -0.28 9.38 15.30
C LYS A 84 -1.12 10.60 15.70
N ALA A 85 -0.68 11.36 16.70
CA ALA A 85 -1.40 12.53 17.18
C ALA A 85 -1.46 13.65 16.12
N ASP A 86 -0.38 13.85 15.36
CA ASP A 86 -0.34 14.81 14.25
C ASP A 86 -1.34 14.40 13.15
N TYR A 87 -1.32 13.13 12.77
CA TYR A 87 -2.27 12.60 11.78
C TYR A 87 -3.72 12.70 12.27
N ASP A 88 -4.02 12.31 13.51
CA ASP A 88 -5.37 12.39 14.08
C ASP A 88 -5.88 13.83 14.13
N THR A 89 -5.01 14.80 14.44
CA THR A 89 -5.33 16.23 14.44
C THR A 89 -5.61 16.71 13.03
N TYR A 90 -4.72 16.40 12.08
CA TYR A 90 -4.90 16.73 10.67
C TYR A 90 -6.19 16.12 10.09
N TYR A 91 -6.45 14.86 10.37
CA TYR A 91 -7.62 14.16 9.84
C TYR A 91 -8.93 14.83 10.27
N LYS A 92 -8.98 15.36 11.50
CA LYS A 92 -10.15 16.05 12.08
C LYS A 92 -10.23 17.55 11.74
N GLU A 93 -9.16 18.15 11.23
CA GLU A 93 -9.14 19.59 10.95
C GLU A 93 -10.08 19.90 9.78
N SER A 94 -11.06 20.76 10.03
CA SER A 94 -12.07 21.18 9.04
C SER A 94 -11.68 22.43 8.27
N SER A 95 -10.73 23.22 8.79
CA SER A 95 -10.22 24.41 8.11
C SER A 95 -9.20 24.01 7.06
N SER A 96 -9.48 24.28 5.79
CA SER A 96 -8.54 24.03 4.69
C SER A 96 -7.22 24.79 4.83
N ALA A 97 -7.26 26.00 5.38
CA ALA A 97 -6.05 26.81 5.61
C ALA A 97 -5.15 26.17 6.67
N LYS A 98 -5.72 25.74 7.81
CA LYS A 98 -4.94 25.03 8.85
C LYS A 98 -4.45 23.66 8.39
N ALA A 99 -5.26 22.93 7.64
CA ALA A 99 -4.83 21.66 7.05
C ALA A 99 -3.62 21.87 6.12
N ALA A 100 -3.65 22.92 5.27
CA ALA A 100 -2.53 23.26 4.39
C ALA A 100 -1.25 23.63 5.16
N GLU A 101 -1.36 24.36 6.29
CA GLU A 101 -0.23 24.64 7.18
C GLU A 101 0.38 23.34 7.76
N MET A 102 -0.45 22.37 8.14
CA MET A 102 0.02 21.07 8.65
C MET A 102 0.66 20.19 7.57
N GLU A 103 0.29 20.38 6.32
CA GLU A 103 0.85 19.66 5.16
C GLU A 103 2.25 20.17 4.80
N GLU A 104 2.55 21.46 5.07
CA GLU A 104 3.80 22.07 4.63
C GLU A 104 5.04 21.32 5.15
N GLY A 105 5.85 20.79 4.24
CA GLY A 105 7.08 20.07 4.57
C GLY A 105 6.87 18.73 5.31
N THR A 106 5.66 18.17 5.36
CA THR A 106 5.35 16.92 6.06
C THR A 106 4.82 15.84 5.14
N ILE A 107 4.77 14.59 5.63
CA ILE A 107 4.17 13.44 4.91
C ILE A 107 2.69 13.68 4.56
N LEU A 108 2.00 14.57 5.32
CA LEU A 108 0.60 14.89 5.09
C LEU A 108 0.38 15.57 3.73
N HIS A 109 1.37 16.29 3.22
CA HIS A 109 1.33 16.81 1.85
C HIS A 109 1.31 15.68 0.81
N TYR A 110 2.13 14.66 0.97
CA TYR A 110 2.12 13.48 0.09
C TYR A 110 0.79 12.71 0.20
N TYR A 111 0.30 12.52 1.43
CA TYR A 111 -0.99 11.91 1.70
C TYR A 111 -2.12 12.63 0.93
N ARG A 112 -2.24 13.95 1.06
CA ARG A 112 -3.24 14.74 0.33
C ARG A 112 -3.04 14.70 -1.19
N LYS A 113 -1.81 14.87 -1.64
CA LYS A 113 -1.45 14.84 -3.07
C LYS A 113 -1.78 13.49 -3.73
N ALA A 114 -1.70 12.39 -2.97
CA ALA A 114 -2.12 11.07 -3.44
C ALA A 114 -3.62 11.03 -3.78
N LEU A 115 -4.49 11.59 -2.93
CA LEU A 115 -5.91 11.70 -3.24
C LEU A 115 -6.18 12.61 -4.45
N ASP A 116 -5.51 13.75 -4.55
CA ASP A 116 -5.67 14.66 -5.68
C ASP A 116 -5.35 13.96 -7.00
N ARG A 117 -4.25 13.20 -6.99
CA ARG A 117 -3.83 12.41 -8.15
C ARG A 117 -4.86 11.34 -8.49
N VAL A 118 -5.25 10.52 -7.50
CA VAL A 118 -6.22 9.44 -7.71
C VAL A 118 -7.53 9.98 -8.24
N ALA A 119 -8.09 11.04 -7.64
CA ALA A 119 -9.35 11.62 -8.08
C ALA A 119 -9.27 12.11 -9.54
N LYS A 120 -8.19 12.83 -9.89
CA LYS A 120 -7.95 13.31 -11.25
C LYS A 120 -7.77 12.17 -12.25
N GLU A 121 -6.94 11.18 -11.92
CA GLU A 121 -6.64 10.09 -12.85
C GLU A 121 -7.84 9.15 -13.02
N VAL A 122 -8.59 8.85 -11.96
CA VAL A 122 -9.82 8.05 -12.05
C VAL A 122 -10.86 8.69 -12.98
N GLU A 123 -11.01 10.02 -12.91
CA GLU A 123 -11.88 10.75 -13.80
C GLU A 123 -11.42 10.65 -15.28
N GLN A 124 -10.12 10.87 -15.51
CA GLN A 124 -9.57 11.06 -16.87
C GLN A 124 -9.17 9.75 -17.56
N THR A 125 -8.92 8.67 -16.81
CA THR A 125 -8.43 7.42 -17.40
C THR A 125 -9.56 6.66 -18.09
N VAL A 126 -9.36 6.33 -19.34
CA VAL A 126 -10.14 5.31 -20.07
C VAL A 126 -9.36 4.01 -20.00
N VAL A 127 -9.94 2.99 -19.36
CA VAL A 127 -9.32 1.66 -19.25
C VAL A 127 -9.56 0.89 -20.55
N PRO A 128 -8.51 0.35 -21.20
CA PRO A 128 -8.68 -0.44 -22.42
C PRO A 128 -9.39 -1.78 -22.17
N GLN A 129 -10.04 -2.32 -23.20
CA GLN A 129 -10.58 -3.68 -23.18
C GLN A 129 -9.51 -4.70 -22.81
N GLY A 130 -9.85 -5.68 -21.98
CA GLY A 130 -8.94 -6.70 -21.47
C GLY A 130 -8.08 -6.25 -20.30
N LYS A 131 -8.23 -5.00 -19.81
CA LYS A 131 -7.45 -4.42 -18.73
C LYS A 131 -8.31 -4.08 -17.51
N VAL A 132 -7.64 -3.99 -16.36
CA VAL A 132 -8.15 -3.40 -15.12
C VAL A 132 -7.10 -2.46 -14.55
N ALA A 133 -7.51 -1.27 -14.11
CA ALA A 133 -6.64 -0.29 -13.46
C ALA A 133 -7.00 -0.21 -11.97
N LEU A 134 -5.97 -0.24 -11.11
CA LEU A 134 -6.08 -0.05 -9.66
C LEU A 134 -5.27 1.17 -9.27
N TRP A 135 -5.84 2.05 -8.44
CA TRP A 135 -5.12 3.12 -7.75
C TRP A 135 -5.05 2.78 -6.27
N HIS A 136 -3.84 2.63 -5.76
CA HIS A 136 -3.61 2.51 -4.33
C HIS A 136 -3.73 3.89 -3.69
N LEU A 137 -4.83 4.16 -2.99
CA LEU A 137 -5.05 5.46 -2.38
C LEU A 137 -4.20 5.63 -1.12
N TYR A 138 -4.39 4.75 -0.15
CA TYR A 138 -3.77 4.78 1.16
C TYR A 138 -4.09 3.49 1.91
N ASN A 139 -3.18 2.98 2.77
CA ASN A 139 -3.37 1.81 3.62
C ASN A 139 -3.81 0.56 2.83
N MET A 140 -5.05 0.12 2.98
CA MET A 140 -5.68 -0.95 2.20
C MET A 140 -6.66 -0.41 1.15
N GLY A 141 -6.71 0.92 0.95
CA GLY A 141 -7.67 1.58 0.08
C GLY A 141 -7.30 1.52 -1.40
N TYR A 142 -8.23 1.02 -2.22
CA TYR A 142 -8.08 0.97 -3.67
C TYR A 142 -9.30 1.51 -4.39
N VAL A 143 -9.07 2.31 -5.45
CA VAL A 143 -10.05 2.54 -6.49
C VAL A 143 -9.75 1.58 -7.62
N VAL A 144 -10.75 0.85 -8.10
CA VAL A 144 -10.64 -0.10 -9.20
C VAL A 144 -11.50 0.40 -10.35
N LYS A 145 -10.93 0.45 -11.54
CA LYS A 145 -11.65 0.84 -12.77
C LYS A 145 -11.45 -0.21 -13.86
N THR A 146 -12.54 -0.62 -14.47
CA THR A 146 -12.61 -1.47 -15.66
C THR A 146 -13.00 -0.62 -16.87
N PRO A 147 -13.08 -1.16 -18.08
CA PRO A 147 -13.64 -0.42 -19.21
C PRO A 147 -15.06 0.11 -18.97
N SER A 148 -15.89 -0.60 -18.16
CA SER A 148 -17.31 -0.28 -17.96
C SER A 148 -17.65 0.18 -16.54
N HIS A 149 -16.85 -0.15 -15.52
CA HIS A 149 -17.17 0.07 -14.11
C HIS A 149 -16.06 0.72 -13.32
N CYS A 150 -16.44 1.40 -12.21
CA CYS A 150 -15.49 1.94 -11.25
C CYS A 150 -16.05 1.75 -9.83
N PHE A 151 -15.23 1.24 -8.91
CA PHE A 151 -15.64 0.99 -7.52
C PHE A 151 -14.49 1.18 -6.54
N GLY A 152 -14.83 1.31 -5.25
CA GLY A 152 -13.88 1.49 -4.18
C GLY A 152 -13.81 0.31 -3.22
N ILE A 153 -12.63 0.11 -2.61
CA ILE A 153 -12.42 -0.82 -1.49
C ILE A 153 -11.66 -0.06 -0.41
N ASP A 154 -12.14 -0.07 0.84
CA ASP A 154 -11.51 0.52 2.03
C ASP A 154 -11.00 1.98 1.80
N LEU A 155 -11.80 2.82 1.14
CA LEU A 155 -11.41 4.19 0.81
C LEU A 155 -11.40 5.10 2.05
N LYS A 156 -10.47 4.81 2.97
CA LYS A 156 -10.21 5.63 4.15
C LYS A 156 -9.17 6.69 3.82
N HIS A 157 -9.62 7.93 3.69
CA HIS A 157 -8.76 9.09 3.46
C HIS A 157 -9.50 10.36 3.89
N LYS A 158 -8.79 11.40 4.32
CA LYS A 158 -9.39 12.73 4.48
C LYS A 158 -9.90 13.18 3.11
N GLU A 159 -11.15 13.65 3.05
CA GLU A 159 -11.81 14.06 1.80
C GLU A 159 -12.02 12.93 0.76
N ALA A 160 -11.98 11.63 1.15
CA ALA A 160 -12.25 10.52 0.24
C ALA A 160 -13.62 10.62 -0.45
N ALA A 161 -14.57 11.36 0.14
CA ALA A 161 -15.88 11.65 -0.44
C ALA A 161 -15.80 12.29 -1.85
N ARG A 162 -14.69 12.93 -2.20
CA ARG A 162 -14.41 13.43 -3.57
C ARG A 162 -14.41 12.33 -4.63
N LEU A 163 -14.22 11.06 -4.24
CA LEU A 163 -14.26 9.91 -5.15
C LEU A 163 -15.69 9.41 -5.41
N VAL A 164 -16.67 9.81 -4.59
CA VAL A 164 -18.06 9.33 -4.70
C VAL A 164 -18.69 9.55 -6.08
N PRO A 165 -18.48 10.69 -6.78
CA PRO A 165 -19.03 10.86 -8.12
C PRO A 165 -18.55 9.80 -9.14
N HIS A 166 -17.35 9.26 -8.94
CA HIS A 166 -16.67 8.40 -9.90
C HIS A 166 -16.88 6.89 -9.64
N ILE A 167 -17.31 6.49 -8.44
CA ILE A 167 -17.48 5.08 -8.08
C ILE A 167 -18.96 4.69 -8.00
N GLU A 168 -19.28 3.46 -8.38
CA GLU A 168 -20.63 2.92 -8.38
C GLU A 168 -21.02 2.34 -7.03
N PHE A 169 -20.07 1.69 -6.35
CA PHE A 169 -20.23 1.11 -5.01
C PHE A 169 -18.94 1.13 -4.22
N LEU A 170 -19.06 0.90 -2.91
CA LEU A 170 -17.93 0.81 -1.98
C LEU A 170 -17.99 -0.52 -1.22
N CYS A 171 -16.85 -1.21 -1.14
CA CYS A 171 -16.62 -2.37 -0.28
C CYS A 171 -15.82 -1.93 0.94
N ILE A 172 -16.25 -2.30 2.16
CA ILE A 172 -15.51 -2.02 3.39
C ILE A 172 -15.26 -3.34 4.09
N THR A 173 -13.99 -3.66 4.33
CA THR A 173 -13.60 -4.96 4.88
C THR A 173 -13.97 -5.11 6.34
N HIS A 174 -13.82 -4.06 7.16
CA HIS A 174 -14.18 -4.08 8.57
C HIS A 174 -14.26 -2.67 9.18
N GLN A 175 -14.68 -2.59 10.45
CA GLN A 175 -15.02 -1.31 11.11
C GLN A 175 -13.84 -0.56 11.75
N HIS A 176 -12.59 -1.01 11.61
CA HIS A 176 -11.47 -0.25 12.15
C HIS A 176 -11.31 1.10 11.45
N SER A 177 -10.86 2.09 12.23
CA SER A 177 -10.83 3.48 11.81
C SER A 177 -9.85 3.79 10.67
N ASP A 178 -8.98 2.87 10.33
CA ASP A 178 -8.03 2.95 9.22
C ASP A 178 -8.55 2.30 7.92
N HIS A 179 -9.75 1.68 7.95
CA HIS A 179 -10.47 1.13 6.80
C HIS A 179 -11.80 1.84 6.55
N TYR A 180 -12.39 2.42 7.58
CA TYR A 180 -13.72 2.99 7.56
C TYR A 180 -13.70 4.50 7.82
N SER A 181 -14.57 5.24 7.12
CA SER A 181 -14.82 6.67 7.30
C SER A 181 -16.32 6.94 7.33
N ASP A 182 -16.79 7.58 8.42
CA ASP A 182 -18.17 8.04 8.53
C ASP A 182 -18.53 9.03 7.42
N GLU A 183 -17.61 9.95 7.08
CA GLU A 183 -17.79 10.93 6.01
C GLU A 183 -18.02 10.24 4.65
N MET A 184 -17.15 9.28 4.31
CA MET A 184 -17.26 8.55 3.05
C MET A 184 -18.55 7.74 2.98
N ASN A 185 -18.93 7.06 4.07
CA ASN A 185 -20.19 6.31 4.16
C ASN A 185 -21.41 7.22 4.03
N ALA A 186 -21.41 8.37 4.70
CA ALA A 186 -22.48 9.37 4.61
C ALA A 186 -22.62 9.91 3.17
N ALA A 187 -21.50 10.18 2.50
CA ALA A 187 -21.50 10.67 1.12
C ALA A 187 -22.03 9.60 0.14
N MET A 188 -21.62 8.33 0.28
CA MET A 188 -22.15 7.21 -0.50
C MET A 188 -23.66 7.07 -0.31
N LYS A 189 -24.13 7.12 0.95
CA LYS A 189 -25.57 7.05 1.29
C LYS A 189 -26.34 8.23 0.68
N ALA A 190 -25.81 9.45 0.76
CA ALA A 190 -26.43 10.62 0.17
C ALA A 190 -26.52 10.54 -1.36
N ALA A 191 -25.56 9.87 -2.00
CA ALA A 191 -25.55 9.61 -3.44
C ALA A 191 -26.41 8.38 -3.84
N GLY A 192 -27.05 7.68 -2.88
CA GLY A 192 -27.84 6.47 -3.15
C GLY A 192 -27.01 5.29 -3.66
N LYS A 193 -25.71 5.25 -3.34
CA LYS A 193 -24.78 4.22 -3.84
C LYS A 193 -24.56 3.11 -2.81
N PRO A 194 -24.47 1.84 -3.24
CA PRO A 194 -24.27 0.69 -2.35
C PRO A 194 -22.97 0.77 -1.54
N VAL A 195 -23.07 0.43 -0.24
CA VAL A 195 -21.92 0.20 0.63
C VAL A 195 -22.03 -1.21 1.22
N TYR A 196 -21.12 -2.09 0.81
CA TYR A 196 -21.03 -3.48 1.26
C TYR A 196 -20.12 -3.58 2.48
N SER A 197 -20.62 -4.09 3.58
CA SER A 197 -19.86 -4.36 4.81
C SER A 197 -20.61 -5.36 5.70
N ASN A 198 -19.99 -5.86 6.77
CA ASN A 198 -20.65 -6.71 7.76
C ASN A 198 -21.20 -5.95 8.97
N PHE A 199 -20.92 -4.65 9.11
CA PHE A 199 -21.26 -3.86 10.30
C PHE A 199 -22.20 -2.67 10.03
N ILE A 200 -22.26 -2.16 8.78
CA ILE A 200 -23.19 -1.08 8.42
C ILE A 200 -24.59 -1.68 8.22
N GLU A 201 -25.55 -1.15 8.97
CA GLU A 201 -26.96 -1.58 8.86
C GLU A 201 -27.62 -0.95 7.62
N ASN A 202 -27.63 -1.71 6.53
CA ASN A 202 -28.28 -1.38 5.27
C ASN A 202 -28.68 -2.68 4.54
N GLU A 203 -29.35 -2.54 3.40
CA GLU A 203 -29.77 -3.69 2.55
C GLU A 203 -28.60 -4.47 1.94
N TYR A 204 -27.40 -3.89 1.91
CA TYR A 204 -26.17 -4.49 1.35
C TYR A 204 -25.33 -5.21 2.40
N ARG A 205 -25.80 -5.29 3.65
CA ARG A 205 -25.07 -5.93 4.75
C ARG A 205 -24.70 -7.38 4.45
N ILE A 206 -23.47 -7.74 4.80
CA ILE A 206 -22.89 -9.06 4.61
C ILE A 206 -22.93 -9.82 5.94
N ALA A 207 -23.85 -10.79 6.03
CA ALA A 207 -24.01 -11.64 7.22
C ALA A 207 -23.29 -12.99 7.11
N GLY A 208 -22.69 -13.31 5.96
CA GLY A 208 -22.04 -14.59 5.69
C GLY A 208 -21.60 -14.72 4.25
N LYS A 209 -21.10 -15.90 3.88
CA LYS A 209 -20.67 -16.17 2.51
C LYS A 209 -21.84 -16.11 1.53
N LYS A 210 -21.71 -15.29 0.50
CA LYS A 210 -22.69 -15.18 -0.59
C LYS A 210 -22.04 -14.68 -1.88
N THR A 211 -22.75 -14.85 -2.99
CA THR A 211 -22.41 -14.24 -4.28
C THR A 211 -23.35 -13.06 -4.53
N ILE A 212 -22.79 -11.93 -4.95
CA ILE A 212 -23.49 -10.67 -5.19
C ILE A 212 -23.15 -10.22 -6.61
N LYS A 213 -24.10 -9.60 -7.29
CA LYS A 213 -23.88 -8.87 -8.55
C LYS A 213 -23.98 -7.38 -8.25
N PRO A 214 -22.85 -6.69 -7.97
CA PRO A 214 -22.88 -5.29 -7.55
C PRO A 214 -23.20 -4.35 -8.72
N ALA A 215 -22.92 -4.75 -9.95
CA ALA A 215 -23.25 -4.08 -11.20
C ALA A 215 -23.37 -5.10 -12.34
N ASP A 216 -23.88 -4.69 -13.49
CA ASP A 216 -24.03 -5.57 -14.66
C ASP A 216 -22.67 -6.09 -15.12
N GLY A 217 -22.55 -7.41 -15.28
CA GLY A 217 -21.30 -8.06 -15.70
C GLY A 217 -20.28 -8.27 -14.59
N LEU A 218 -20.44 -7.67 -13.40
CA LEU A 218 -19.59 -7.92 -12.24
C LEU A 218 -20.18 -9.02 -11.36
N GLU A 219 -19.30 -9.85 -10.80
CA GLU A 219 -19.66 -10.84 -9.79
C GLU A 219 -18.72 -10.74 -8.60
N MET A 220 -19.26 -10.66 -7.39
CA MET A 220 -18.50 -10.55 -6.16
C MET A 220 -18.87 -11.70 -5.22
N VAL A 221 -17.90 -12.55 -4.89
CA VAL A 221 -18.04 -13.57 -3.84
C VAL A 221 -17.45 -13.01 -2.56
N VAL A 222 -18.29 -12.93 -1.53
CA VAL A 222 -17.90 -12.43 -0.22
C VAL A 222 -17.85 -13.55 0.80
N GLY A 223 -16.98 -13.41 1.80
CA GLY A 223 -16.86 -14.30 2.94
C GLY A 223 -16.49 -13.54 4.20
N LEU A 224 -16.66 -14.16 5.37
CA LEU A 224 -16.20 -13.61 6.64
C LEU A 224 -14.92 -14.32 7.06
N ALA A 225 -14.00 -13.57 7.64
CA ALA A 225 -12.72 -14.07 8.12
C ALA A 225 -12.31 -13.41 9.45
N ASP A 226 -11.42 -14.07 10.19
CA ASP A 226 -10.93 -13.59 11.47
C ASP A 226 -9.85 -12.52 11.27
N HIS A 227 -9.97 -11.41 11.99
CA HIS A 227 -8.95 -10.37 12.09
C HIS A 227 -7.88 -10.74 13.13
N SER A 228 -8.27 -11.42 14.18
CA SER A 228 -7.39 -11.94 15.25
C SER A 228 -8.02 -13.19 15.89
N ALA A 229 -7.36 -13.73 16.89
CA ALA A 229 -7.91 -14.84 17.67
C ALA A 229 -9.21 -14.47 18.41
N GLU A 230 -9.35 -13.20 18.78
CA GLU A 230 -10.49 -12.63 19.51
C GLU A 230 -11.57 -12.07 18.57
N LEU A 231 -11.15 -11.45 17.46
CA LEU A 231 -12.05 -10.81 16.49
C LEU A 231 -12.43 -11.79 15.38
N LYS A 232 -13.34 -12.71 15.70
CA LYS A 232 -13.85 -13.75 14.78
C LYS A 232 -14.84 -13.18 13.77
N ASN A 233 -14.73 -13.62 12.50
CA ASN A 233 -15.61 -13.18 11.42
C ASN A 233 -15.71 -11.65 11.29
N PHE A 234 -14.65 -10.96 11.70
CA PHE A 234 -14.63 -9.51 11.79
C PHE A 234 -14.36 -8.84 10.44
N CYS A 235 -13.58 -9.48 9.58
CA CYS A 235 -13.29 -8.99 8.24
C CYS A 235 -14.22 -9.62 7.20
N VAL A 236 -14.63 -8.82 6.22
CA VAL A 236 -15.20 -9.29 4.96
C VAL A 236 -14.08 -9.44 3.94
N THR A 237 -14.04 -10.56 3.26
CA THR A 237 -13.17 -10.78 2.11
C THR A 237 -13.96 -10.63 0.82
N TYR A 238 -13.39 -9.99 -0.19
CA TYR A 238 -14.03 -9.69 -1.46
C TYR A 238 -13.26 -10.32 -2.62
N GLN A 239 -13.85 -11.34 -3.27
CA GLN A 239 -13.39 -11.82 -4.58
C GLN A 239 -14.28 -11.18 -5.65
N ILE A 240 -13.70 -10.29 -6.45
CA ILE A 240 -14.44 -9.51 -7.45
C ILE A 240 -13.98 -9.94 -8.84
N ASP A 241 -14.85 -10.62 -9.58
CA ASP A 241 -14.68 -10.82 -11.02
C ASP A 241 -15.08 -9.53 -11.72
N CYS A 242 -14.10 -8.91 -12.36
CA CYS A 242 -14.22 -7.60 -12.99
C CYS A 242 -14.92 -7.64 -14.36
N GLY A 243 -15.46 -8.79 -14.77
CA GLY A 243 -16.29 -8.95 -15.96
C GLY A 243 -15.52 -9.24 -17.26
N ALA A 244 -16.31 -9.54 -18.27
CA ALA A 244 -15.79 -9.99 -19.57
C ALA A 244 -14.94 -8.93 -20.29
N ASP A 245 -15.23 -7.66 -20.08
CA ASP A 245 -14.50 -6.53 -20.65
C ASP A 245 -13.06 -6.40 -20.12
N THR A 246 -12.76 -7.03 -18.97
CA THR A 246 -11.39 -7.17 -18.44
C THR A 246 -10.74 -8.51 -18.79
N GLY A 247 -11.44 -9.41 -19.48
CA GLY A 247 -11.07 -10.82 -19.64
C GLY A 247 -11.28 -11.63 -18.37
N ASN A 248 -12.29 -11.27 -17.58
CA ASN A 248 -12.69 -11.87 -16.30
C ASN A 248 -11.56 -11.89 -15.26
N LYS A 249 -10.82 -10.79 -15.16
CA LYS A 249 -9.80 -10.64 -14.11
C LYS A 249 -10.44 -10.63 -12.73
N VAL A 250 -9.86 -11.38 -11.80
CA VAL A 250 -10.34 -11.52 -10.43
C VAL A 250 -9.41 -10.83 -9.45
N ILE A 251 -9.96 -9.88 -8.69
CA ILE A 251 -9.30 -9.23 -7.56
C ILE A 251 -9.78 -9.89 -6.27
N TYR A 252 -8.85 -10.29 -5.41
CA TYR A 252 -9.17 -10.83 -4.10
C TYR A 252 -8.56 -9.96 -3.00
N HIS A 253 -9.38 -9.09 -2.41
CA HIS A 253 -9.02 -8.23 -1.28
C HIS A 253 -9.50 -8.86 0.02
N ILE A 254 -8.61 -9.02 1.01
CA ILE A 254 -8.92 -9.74 2.24
C ILE A 254 -8.90 -8.87 3.51
N GLY A 255 -8.68 -7.56 3.37
CA GLY A 255 -8.51 -6.67 4.53
C GLY A 255 -7.46 -7.22 5.48
N ASP A 256 -7.70 -7.06 6.77
CA ASP A 256 -6.81 -7.47 7.86
C ASP A 256 -7.04 -8.91 8.30
N THR A 257 -7.40 -9.77 7.37
CA THR A 257 -7.57 -11.19 7.66
C THR A 257 -6.25 -11.83 8.07
N TYR A 258 -6.22 -12.39 9.28
CA TYR A 258 -5.04 -13.10 9.78
C TYR A 258 -5.12 -14.61 9.61
N ASN A 259 -6.32 -15.18 9.54
CA ASN A 259 -6.54 -16.62 9.47
C ASN A 259 -6.52 -17.13 8.01
N ALA A 260 -5.33 -17.44 7.51
CA ALA A 260 -5.15 -17.91 6.14
C ALA A 260 -5.96 -19.18 5.80
N SER A 261 -6.35 -20.00 6.79
CA SER A 261 -7.13 -21.23 6.56
C SER A 261 -8.58 -20.94 6.14
N GLN A 262 -9.11 -19.74 6.40
CA GLN A 262 -10.44 -19.31 6.00
C GLN A 262 -10.48 -18.76 4.56
N LEU A 263 -9.33 -18.48 3.96
CA LEU A 263 -9.28 -18.02 2.58
C LEU A 263 -9.66 -19.15 1.63
N SER A 264 -10.53 -18.84 0.69
CA SER A 264 -10.92 -19.79 -0.36
C SER A 264 -11.22 -19.05 -1.65
N LYS A 265 -10.68 -19.52 -2.77
CA LYS A 265 -11.01 -18.98 -4.09
C LYS A 265 -12.16 -19.76 -4.72
N THR A 266 -12.97 -19.05 -5.49
CA THR A 266 -14.02 -19.62 -6.34
C THR A 266 -13.65 -19.59 -7.81
N LYS A 267 -12.76 -18.69 -8.19
CA LYS A 267 -12.16 -18.52 -9.53
C LYS A 267 -10.64 -18.36 -9.38
N ASP A 268 -9.91 -18.45 -10.47
CA ASP A 268 -8.48 -18.13 -10.47
C ASP A 268 -8.30 -16.64 -10.20
N VAL A 269 -7.41 -16.33 -9.25
CA VAL A 269 -7.18 -14.97 -8.77
C VAL A 269 -6.02 -14.34 -9.54
N ASP A 270 -6.29 -13.23 -10.21
CA ASP A 270 -5.26 -12.44 -10.89
C ASP A 270 -4.49 -11.58 -9.90
N ILE A 271 -5.20 -10.86 -9.02
CA ILE A 271 -4.64 -9.86 -8.11
C ILE A 271 -5.09 -10.19 -6.68
N PHE A 272 -4.13 -10.44 -5.81
CA PHE A 272 -4.36 -10.69 -4.39
C PHE A 272 -3.86 -9.51 -3.56
N ILE A 273 -4.70 -8.97 -2.67
CA ILE A 273 -4.40 -7.80 -1.83
C ILE A 273 -4.50 -8.18 -0.36
N PRO A 274 -3.40 -8.65 0.26
CA PRO A 274 -3.33 -8.95 1.68
C PRO A 274 -2.72 -7.79 2.48
N HIS A 275 -3.01 -7.76 3.77
CA HIS A 275 -2.26 -6.96 4.75
C HIS A 275 -0.83 -7.51 4.91
N GLY A 276 0.18 -6.72 4.56
CA GLY A 276 1.58 -7.14 4.60
C GLY A 276 2.10 -7.45 6.01
N GLY A 277 1.59 -6.74 7.00
CA GLY A 277 2.06 -6.71 8.38
C GLY A 277 1.41 -7.67 9.36
N ILE A 278 0.22 -8.13 9.07
CA ILE A 278 -0.50 -9.02 9.98
C ILE A 278 0.22 -10.37 10.13
N ASN A 279 0.12 -10.98 11.30
CA ASN A 279 0.72 -12.30 11.57
C ASN A 279 -0.07 -13.42 10.89
N MET A 280 -0.20 -13.35 9.58
CA MET A 280 -0.83 -14.37 8.73
C MET A 280 0.23 -15.35 8.21
N ASN A 281 -0.12 -16.63 8.13
CA ASN A 281 0.71 -17.60 7.43
C ASN A 281 0.59 -17.37 5.90
N PHE A 282 1.50 -16.59 5.32
CA PHE A 282 1.51 -16.25 3.90
C PHE A 282 1.69 -17.48 3.00
N THR A 283 2.47 -18.47 3.39
CA THR A 283 2.61 -19.71 2.61
C THR A 283 1.26 -20.41 2.48
N THR A 284 0.52 -20.53 3.57
CA THR A 284 -0.83 -21.10 3.55
C THR A 284 -1.77 -20.25 2.69
N ALA A 285 -1.76 -18.93 2.85
CA ALA A 285 -2.61 -18.02 2.09
C ALA A 285 -2.35 -18.16 0.58
N LEU A 286 -1.09 -18.07 0.16
CA LEU A 286 -0.70 -18.16 -1.25
C LEU A 286 -0.95 -19.54 -1.86
N ASN A 287 -0.80 -20.62 -1.10
CA ASN A 287 -1.14 -21.96 -1.59
C ASN A 287 -2.65 -22.13 -1.80
N ARG A 288 -3.48 -21.50 -0.96
CA ARG A 288 -4.95 -21.55 -1.08
C ARG A 288 -5.48 -20.66 -2.19
N VAL A 289 -4.92 -19.46 -2.32
CA VAL A 289 -5.36 -18.44 -3.29
C VAL A 289 -4.69 -18.66 -4.65
N ASN A 290 -3.41 -18.99 -4.67
CA ASN A 290 -2.57 -19.15 -5.87
C ASN A 290 -2.74 -17.98 -6.87
N PRO A 291 -2.47 -16.72 -6.45
CA PRO A 291 -2.67 -15.56 -7.30
C PRO A 291 -1.58 -15.43 -8.36
N LYS A 292 -1.87 -14.72 -9.46
CA LYS A 292 -0.85 -14.35 -10.45
C LYS A 292 0.06 -13.24 -9.91
N VAL A 293 -0.52 -12.28 -9.17
CA VAL A 293 0.20 -11.15 -8.56
C VAL A 293 -0.32 -10.89 -7.15
N THR A 294 0.57 -10.54 -6.24
CA THR A 294 0.23 -10.09 -4.88
C THR A 294 0.61 -8.61 -4.70
N LEU A 295 -0.31 -7.77 -4.25
CA LEU A 295 -0.06 -6.37 -3.89
C LEU A 295 0.01 -6.27 -2.37
N ILE A 296 1.21 -6.15 -1.82
CA ILE A 296 1.43 -6.01 -0.37
C ILE A 296 0.97 -4.64 0.07
N SER A 297 -0.02 -4.60 0.94
CA SER A 297 -0.70 -3.38 1.40
C SER A 297 -0.67 -3.24 2.92
N HIS A 298 -1.30 -2.21 3.47
CA HIS A 298 -1.25 -1.81 4.89
C HIS A 298 0.15 -1.35 5.29
N ILE A 299 0.65 -0.34 4.59
CA ILE A 299 2.01 0.16 4.77
C ILE A 299 1.96 1.65 5.10
N ASN A 300 2.74 2.08 6.09
CA ASN A 300 2.81 3.45 6.58
C ASN A 300 1.44 4.04 6.96
N GLU A 301 0.56 3.24 7.56
CA GLU A 301 -0.71 3.73 8.08
C GLU A 301 -0.46 4.74 9.21
N LEU A 302 -0.77 6.04 8.97
CA LEU A 302 -0.39 7.15 9.84
C LEU A 302 -1.20 7.22 11.14
N GLY A 303 -2.38 6.59 11.17
CA GLY A 303 -3.22 6.47 12.38
C GLY A 303 -2.67 5.48 13.40
N HIS A 304 -1.62 4.72 13.07
CA HIS A 304 -0.87 3.89 14.01
C HIS A 304 0.42 4.58 14.46
N ALA A 305 0.88 4.27 15.66
CA ALA A 305 2.15 4.78 16.16
C ALA A 305 3.33 4.13 15.40
N VAL A 306 4.40 4.90 15.18
CA VAL A 306 5.60 4.46 14.46
C VAL A 306 6.17 3.15 15.04
N ASP A 307 6.16 3.03 16.38
CA ASP A 307 6.71 1.86 17.08
C ASP A 307 5.70 0.74 17.28
N ASN A 308 4.46 0.91 16.81
CA ASN A 308 3.38 -0.04 17.05
C ASN A 308 2.34 -0.04 15.92
N TYR A 309 2.29 -1.14 15.19
CA TYR A 309 1.38 -1.43 14.06
C TYR A 309 1.56 -0.57 12.79
N ARG A 310 2.39 0.48 12.79
CA ARG A 310 2.75 1.17 11.55
C ARG A 310 3.84 0.37 10.83
N TRP A 311 3.47 -0.34 9.78
CA TRP A 311 4.39 -1.14 8.98
C TRP A 311 5.19 -0.28 8.01
N PRO A 312 6.52 -0.24 8.10
CA PRO A 312 7.34 0.52 7.17
C PRO A 312 7.52 -0.23 5.83
N TYR A 313 7.87 0.51 4.79
CA TYR A 313 8.16 -0.06 3.47
C TYR A 313 9.25 -1.15 3.52
N SER A 314 10.26 -1.00 4.36
CA SER A 314 11.33 -2.00 4.51
C SER A 314 10.78 -3.39 4.84
N LYS A 315 9.77 -3.47 5.72
CA LYS A 315 9.10 -4.73 6.07
C LYS A 315 8.26 -5.28 4.93
N ALA A 316 7.65 -4.41 4.13
CA ALA A 316 6.91 -4.84 2.95
C ALA A 316 7.84 -5.47 1.89
N PHE A 317 9.01 -4.88 1.64
CA PHE A 317 10.02 -5.46 0.74
C PHE A 317 10.64 -6.74 1.29
N GLU A 318 10.88 -6.83 2.59
CA GLU A 318 11.26 -8.10 3.23
C GLU A 318 10.20 -9.18 2.98
N ARG A 319 8.92 -8.81 3.08
CA ARG A 319 7.82 -9.73 2.75
C ARG A 319 7.85 -10.15 1.28
N VAL A 320 8.05 -9.22 0.35
CA VAL A 320 8.14 -9.55 -1.09
C VAL A 320 9.26 -10.56 -1.34
N SER A 321 10.45 -10.35 -0.79
CA SER A 321 11.58 -11.30 -0.98
C SER A 321 11.30 -12.69 -0.39
N GLN A 322 10.51 -12.78 0.70
CA GLN A 322 10.08 -14.07 1.27
C GLN A 322 9.06 -14.81 0.38
N LEU A 323 8.42 -14.12 -0.56
CA LEU A 323 7.40 -14.72 -1.44
C LEU A 323 7.99 -15.28 -2.73
N GLU A 324 9.24 -15.02 -3.05
CA GLU A 324 9.87 -15.53 -4.26
C GLU A 324 9.78 -17.07 -4.38
N PRO A 325 9.57 -17.60 -5.58
CA PRO A 325 9.54 -16.94 -6.90
C PRO A 325 8.16 -16.38 -7.30
N ARG A 326 7.22 -16.20 -6.37
CA ARG A 326 5.89 -15.62 -6.65
C ARG A 326 6.01 -14.12 -6.91
N VAL A 327 5.20 -13.61 -7.82
CA VAL A 327 5.19 -12.20 -8.18
C VAL A 327 4.47 -11.40 -7.09
N ALA A 328 5.18 -10.46 -6.48
CA ALA A 328 4.63 -9.55 -5.49
C ALA A 328 5.20 -8.14 -5.65
N TYR A 329 4.37 -7.13 -5.44
CA TYR A 329 4.73 -5.73 -5.55
C TYR A 329 4.30 -4.95 -4.31
N VAL A 330 4.96 -3.81 -4.08
CA VAL A 330 4.64 -2.86 -3.03
C VAL A 330 4.21 -1.55 -3.68
N PRO A 331 2.90 -1.31 -3.82
CA PRO A 331 2.42 -0.04 -4.33
C PRO A 331 2.61 1.08 -3.30
N VAL A 332 2.81 2.30 -3.79
CA VAL A 332 2.87 3.51 -2.96
C VAL A 332 1.56 4.29 -3.07
N TRP A 333 1.30 5.20 -2.13
CA TRP A 333 0.08 6.00 -2.15
C TRP A 333 -0.03 6.82 -3.44
N GLY A 334 -1.20 6.86 -4.04
CA GLY A 334 -1.48 7.54 -5.30
C GLY A 334 -1.01 6.81 -6.55
N GLU A 335 -0.40 5.63 -6.44
CA GLU A 335 0.12 4.88 -7.58
C GLU A 335 -0.99 4.15 -8.35
N LYS A 336 -0.94 4.29 -9.68
CA LYS A 336 -1.77 3.51 -10.61
C LYS A 336 -1.01 2.26 -11.06
N ILE A 337 -1.70 1.13 -11.05
CA ILE A 337 -1.20 -0.16 -11.56
C ILE A 337 -2.23 -0.68 -12.55
N GLU A 338 -1.78 -1.18 -13.71
CA GLU A 338 -2.65 -1.72 -14.74
C GLU A 338 -2.29 -3.16 -15.06
N PHE A 339 -3.28 -4.03 -15.16
CA PHE A 339 -3.15 -5.46 -15.42
C PHE A 339 -3.86 -5.91 -16.69
#